data_9f12fcc835c12eef28ef96649b9f5d17
#
_entry.id   9f12fcc835c12eef28ef96649b9f5d17
#
_cell.length_a   1.000
_cell.length_b   1.000
_cell.length_c   1.000
_cell.angle_alpha   90.00
_cell.angle_beta   90.00
_cell.angle_gamma   90.00
#
_symmetry.space_group_name_H-M   'P 1'
#
loop_
_entity.id
_entity.type
_entity.pdbx_description
1 polymer ?
#
loop_
_entity_poly.entity_id
_entity_poly.type
_entity_poly.pdbx_seq_one_letter_code
_entity_poly.pdbx_strand_id
1 'polypeptide(L)'
;TGMNGKIIQALKSMYSVVKARVRAGADLTEEFMCPQGLKQGEVCSPVLFSLFINELTKEINKQGRHGIQLSPEFIELFILLFADDIILFSDSVIGLQTQLNVLCETASRLGLVVNLDKSNIVVFRNGGFLGEREKWCFDGSDLKVVNMYKYLGILMSTRLTFSHTFKDLAERARRGVPAILKLLWTIGEFSPNVFFKLFDCQIQPILTYGSEIWGLSADQEVIERVHLCALKRFL
;
A
#
# COMPACT_ATOMS: atom_id res chain seq x y z
N THR A 1 0.50 -2.90 26.72
CA THR A 1 -0.67 -2.38 25.96
C THR A 1 -1.76 -1.79 26.84
N GLY A 2 -1.69 -1.91 28.18
CA GLY A 2 -2.73 -1.43 29.12
C GLY A 2 -4.11 -2.10 28.97
N MET A 3 -4.22 -3.16 28.19
CA MET A 3 -5.48 -3.90 28.03
C MET A 3 -5.85 -4.67 29.30
N ASN A 4 -7.15 -4.62 29.67
CA ASN A 4 -7.69 -5.39 30.79
C ASN A 4 -7.58 -6.89 30.51
N GLY A 5 -7.27 -7.68 31.54
CA GLY A 5 -7.17 -9.14 31.45
C GLY A 5 -8.41 -9.86 30.90
N LYS A 6 -9.61 -9.31 31.15
CA LYS A 6 -10.86 -9.83 30.58
C LYS A 6 -10.91 -9.73 29.06
N ILE A 7 -10.43 -8.60 28.48
CA ILE A 7 -10.36 -8.41 27.02
C ILE A 7 -9.36 -9.40 26.42
N ILE A 8 -8.20 -9.57 27.06
CA ILE A 8 -7.18 -10.53 26.61
C ILE A 8 -7.73 -11.96 26.63
N GLN A 9 -8.46 -12.34 27.68
CA GLN A 9 -9.09 -13.66 27.76
C GLN A 9 -10.15 -13.86 26.67
N ALA A 10 -10.98 -12.86 26.41
CA ALA A 10 -11.97 -12.92 25.33
C ALA A 10 -11.29 -13.11 23.97
N LEU A 11 -10.25 -12.32 23.65
CA LEU A 11 -9.49 -12.47 22.42
C LEU A 11 -8.86 -13.87 22.32
N LYS A 12 -8.23 -14.37 23.39
CA LYS A 12 -7.67 -15.73 23.40
C LYS A 12 -8.74 -16.78 23.12
N SER A 13 -9.93 -16.63 23.70
CA SER A 13 -11.06 -17.55 23.45
C SER A 13 -11.52 -17.50 21.99
N MET A 14 -11.59 -16.33 21.37
CA MET A 14 -11.98 -16.17 19.96
C MET A 14 -11.01 -16.84 18.97
N TYR A 15 -9.73 -16.95 19.33
CA TYR A 15 -8.67 -17.52 18.50
C TYR A 15 -8.21 -18.92 18.94
N SER A 16 -8.77 -19.48 20.01
CA SER A 16 -8.36 -20.81 20.53
C SER A 16 -8.72 -21.95 19.58
N VAL A 17 -9.85 -21.86 18.88
CA VAL A 17 -10.32 -22.86 17.91
C VAL A 17 -10.87 -22.12 16.69
N VAL A 18 -10.03 -21.98 15.65
CA VAL A 18 -10.45 -21.39 14.39
C VAL A 18 -10.58 -22.47 13.34
N LYS A 19 -11.78 -22.60 12.78
CA LYS A 19 -12.09 -23.54 11.71
C LYS A 19 -12.53 -22.81 10.47
N ALA A 20 -12.23 -23.35 9.30
CA ALA A 20 -12.63 -22.81 8.01
C ALA A 20 -13.19 -23.90 7.10
N ARG A 21 -13.98 -23.48 6.11
CA ARG A 21 -14.44 -24.28 4.96
C ARG A 21 -14.25 -23.46 3.69
N VAL A 22 -13.93 -24.10 2.61
CA VAL A 22 -13.82 -23.46 1.30
C VAL A 22 -15.10 -23.70 0.51
N ARG A 23 -15.64 -22.66 -0.09
CA ARG A 23 -16.78 -22.78 -1.02
C ARG A 23 -16.25 -23.03 -2.43
N ALA A 24 -16.63 -24.16 -3.03
CA ALA A 24 -16.32 -24.54 -4.39
C ALA A 24 -17.65 -24.61 -5.18
N GLY A 25 -18.05 -23.51 -5.81
CA GLY A 25 -19.35 -23.39 -6.45
C GLY A 25 -20.51 -23.40 -5.44
N ALA A 26 -21.41 -24.41 -5.54
CA ALA A 26 -22.52 -24.60 -4.59
C ALA A 26 -22.11 -25.41 -3.34
N ASP A 27 -21.01 -26.13 -3.38
CA ASP A 27 -20.57 -27.04 -2.33
C ASP A 27 -19.60 -26.38 -1.34
N LEU A 28 -19.57 -26.92 -0.10
CA LEU A 28 -18.60 -26.55 0.94
C LEU A 28 -17.72 -27.77 1.20
N THR A 29 -16.41 -27.53 1.36
CA THR A 29 -15.49 -28.57 1.81
C THR A 29 -15.77 -28.98 3.26
N GLU A 30 -15.15 -30.08 3.68
CA GLU A 30 -15.07 -30.40 5.10
C GLU A 30 -14.38 -29.29 5.89
N GLU A 31 -14.66 -29.26 7.20
CA GLU A 31 -14.01 -28.34 8.12
C GLU A 31 -12.53 -28.68 8.30
N PHE A 32 -11.67 -27.66 8.26
CA PHE A 32 -10.27 -27.79 8.63
C PHE A 32 -9.86 -26.74 9.64
N MET A 33 -8.85 -27.05 10.43
CA MET A 33 -8.32 -26.16 11.47
C MET A 33 -7.41 -25.10 10.86
N CYS A 34 -7.55 -23.84 11.32
CA CYS A 34 -6.66 -22.74 11.03
C CYS A 34 -5.93 -22.32 12.31
N PRO A 35 -4.83 -23.01 12.69
CA PRO A 35 -4.19 -22.80 14.00
C PRO A 35 -3.35 -21.50 14.07
N GLN A 36 -3.10 -20.84 12.95
CA GLN A 36 -2.26 -19.65 12.87
C GLN A 36 -2.91 -18.54 12.08
N GLY A 37 -2.53 -17.30 12.40
CA GLY A 37 -2.97 -16.10 11.72
C GLY A 37 -4.24 -15.49 12.30
N LEU A 38 -4.62 -14.35 11.73
CA LEU A 38 -5.83 -13.61 12.08
C LEU A 38 -6.95 -13.95 11.09
N LYS A 39 -8.19 -13.89 11.55
CA LYS A 39 -9.34 -14.12 10.68
C LYS A 39 -9.50 -12.95 9.70
N GLN A 40 -9.48 -13.24 8.42
CA GLN A 40 -9.71 -12.23 7.38
C GLN A 40 -11.16 -11.74 7.44
N GLY A 41 -11.34 -10.41 7.42
CA GLY A 41 -12.67 -9.78 7.51
C GLY A 41 -13.20 -9.58 8.94
N GLU A 42 -12.48 -9.99 9.98
CA GLU A 42 -12.85 -9.72 11.37
C GLU A 42 -12.46 -8.31 11.79
N VAL A 43 -13.33 -7.63 12.54
CA VAL A 43 -13.16 -6.22 12.94
C VAL A 43 -11.89 -5.98 13.77
N CYS A 44 -11.50 -6.93 14.62
CA CYS A 44 -10.32 -6.81 15.48
C CYS A 44 -8.99 -7.13 14.77
N SER A 45 -9.03 -7.87 13.66
CA SER A 45 -7.82 -8.35 12.97
C SER A 45 -6.85 -7.26 12.55
N PRO A 46 -7.27 -6.11 11.95
CA PRO A 46 -6.34 -5.04 11.59
C PRO A 46 -5.61 -4.46 12.78
N VAL A 47 -6.32 -4.24 13.89
CA VAL A 47 -5.72 -3.69 15.11
C VAL A 47 -4.75 -4.68 15.74
N LEU A 48 -5.11 -5.95 15.81
CA LEU A 48 -4.25 -7.00 16.34
C LEU A 48 -2.98 -7.16 15.50
N PHE A 49 -3.11 -7.12 14.16
CA PHE A 49 -1.96 -7.14 13.26
C PHE A 49 -1.06 -5.93 13.44
N SER A 50 -1.63 -4.72 13.55
CA SER A 50 -0.86 -3.50 13.80
C SER A 50 -0.08 -3.56 15.11
N LEU A 51 -0.67 -4.11 16.17
CA LEU A 51 0.02 -4.32 17.44
C LEU A 51 1.16 -5.34 17.33
N PHE A 52 0.95 -6.39 16.56
CA PHE A 52 1.93 -7.44 16.31
C PHE A 52 3.12 -6.93 15.51
N ILE A 53 2.88 -6.26 14.37
CA ILE A 53 3.94 -5.77 13.50
C ILE A 53 4.72 -4.57 14.11
N ASN A 54 4.13 -3.87 15.07
CA ASN A 54 4.80 -2.76 15.78
C ASN A 54 6.05 -3.22 16.57
N GLU A 55 6.21 -4.51 16.81
CA GLU A 55 7.42 -5.08 17.37
C GLU A 55 8.64 -4.79 16.48
N LEU A 56 8.48 -4.84 15.15
CA LEU A 56 9.52 -4.49 14.19
C LEU A 56 10.04 -3.05 14.38
N THR A 57 9.12 -2.10 14.58
CA THR A 57 9.49 -0.70 14.84
C THR A 57 10.35 -0.57 16.09
N LYS A 58 10.04 -1.32 17.14
CA LYS A 58 10.82 -1.32 18.39
C LYS A 58 12.21 -1.90 18.19
N GLU A 59 12.34 -2.98 17.43
CA GLU A 59 13.64 -3.62 17.18
C GLU A 59 14.55 -2.72 16.34
N ILE A 60 14.03 -2.11 15.26
CA ILE A 60 14.80 -1.13 14.47
C ILE A 60 15.24 0.05 15.35
N ASN A 61 14.35 0.55 16.20
CA ASN A 61 14.66 1.67 17.10
C ASN A 61 15.77 1.34 18.10
N LYS A 62 15.92 0.08 18.55
CA LYS A 62 16.98 -0.37 19.45
C LYS A 62 18.36 -0.40 18.79
N GLN A 63 18.42 -0.74 17.51
CA GLN A 63 19.69 -0.88 16.77
C GLN A 63 20.16 0.41 16.07
N GLY A 64 19.46 1.53 16.28
CA GLY A 64 19.70 2.79 15.59
C GLY A 64 18.79 2.90 14.35
N ARG A 65 18.16 4.06 14.20
CA ARG A 65 17.08 4.21 13.21
C ARG A 65 17.60 4.31 11.79
N HIS A 66 18.74 4.98 11.58
CA HIS A 66 19.33 5.23 10.25
C HIS A 66 18.33 5.78 9.21
N GLY A 67 17.35 6.56 9.67
CA GLY A 67 16.26 7.08 8.86
C GLY A 67 16.60 8.39 8.15
N ILE A 68 15.57 9.04 7.63
CA ILE A 68 15.65 10.35 6.99
C ILE A 68 15.20 11.41 7.99
N GLN A 69 16.03 12.44 8.20
CA GLN A 69 15.68 13.55 9.06
C GLN A 69 14.67 14.47 8.37
N LEU A 70 13.45 14.55 8.88
CA LEU A 70 12.40 15.40 8.34
C LEU A 70 12.40 16.82 8.93
N SER A 71 12.90 16.96 10.16
CA SER A 71 13.01 18.24 10.85
C SER A 71 14.34 18.31 11.59
N PRO A 72 15.00 19.47 11.64
CA PRO A 72 16.27 19.63 12.36
C PRO A 72 16.18 19.23 13.83
N GLU A 73 15.00 19.28 14.42
CA GLU A 73 14.86 19.19 15.86
C GLU A 73 14.32 17.85 16.38
N PHE A 74 13.44 17.09 15.66
CA PHE A 74 12.74 16.00 16.36
C PHE A 74 12.19 14.81 15.55
N ILE A 75 12.13 14.81 14.23
CA ILE A 75 11.44 13.74 13.50
C ILE A 75 12.38 13.06 12.53
N GLU A 76 12.77 11.84 12.87
CA GLU A 76 13.45 10.92 11.97
C GLU A 76 12.44 9.88 11.44
N LEU A 77 12.28 9.83 10.12
CA LEU A 77 11.44 8.82 9.45
C LEU A 77 12.33 7.65 9.02
N PHE A 78 12.09 6.48 9.59
CA PHE A 78 12.86 5.26 9.28
C PHE A 78 11.96 4.10 8.82
N ILE A 79 10.67 4.10 9.16
CA ILE A 79 9.72 3.04 8.80
C ILE A 79 8.31 3.60 8.65
N LEU A 80 7.58 3.12 7.65
CA LEU A 80 6.12 3.23 7.56
C LEU A 80 5.50 1.84 7.45
N LEU A 81 4.43 1.63 8.18
CA LEU A 81 3.67 0.38 8.22
C LEU A 81 2.23 0.63 7.76
N PHE A 82 1.78 -0.10 6.76
CA PHE A 82 0.39 -0.09 6.32
C PHE A 82 -0.07 -1.52 6.06
N ALA A 83 -0.80 -2.09 6.99
CA ALA A 83 -1.15 -3.52 7.01
C ALA A 83 0.12 -4.38 6.87
N ASP A 84 0.23 -5.18 5.81
CA ASP A 84 1.36 -6.03 5.46
C ASP A 84 2.46 -5.31 4.64
N ASP A 85 2.17 -4.10 4.14
CA ASP A 85 3.15 -3.30 3.41
C ASP A 85 4.09 -2.54 4.39
N ILE A 86 5.39 -2.72 4.19
CA ILE A 86 6.46 -2.11 4.99
C ILE A 86 7.33 -1.26 4.08
N ILE A 87 7.56 0.01 4.45
CA ILE A 87 8.61 0.83 3.84
C ILE A 87 9.68 1.13 4.89
N LEU A 88 10.93 0.90 4.52
CA LEU A 88 12.09 1.35 5.27
C LEU A 88 12.71 2.55 4.56
N PHE A 89 13.12 3.55 5.32
CA PHE A 89 13.78 4.75 4.83
C PHE A 89 15.18 4.84 5.41
N SER A 90 16.14 5.20 4.56
CA SER A 90 17.48 5.51 5.00
C SER A 90 18.14 6.51 4.05
N ASP A 91 19.01 7.35 4.57
CA ASP A 91 19.86 8.28 3.81
C ASP A 91 21.18 7.63 3.37
N SER A 92 21.47 6.40 3.81
CA SER A 92 22.72 5.70 3.53
C SER A 92 22.53 4.24 3.14
N VAL A 93 23.46 3.73 2.33
CA VAL A 93 23.48 2.33 1.89
C VAL A 93 23.64 1.39 3.10
N ILE A 94 24.53 1.71 4.01
CA ILE A 94 24.82 0.90 5.20
C ILE A 94 23.61 0.93 6.16
N GLY A 95 23.03 2.10 6.36
CA GLY A 95 21.85 2.24 7.22
C GLY A 95 20.67 1.42 6.75
N LEU A 96 20.36 1.43 5.45
CA LEU A 96 19.30 0.61 4.90
C LEU A 96 19.59 -0.89 5.03
N GLN A 97 20.84 -1.31 4.78
CA GLN A 97 21.22 -2.71 4.96
C GLN A 97 21.08 -3.15 6.43
N THR A 98 21.45 -2.29 7.38
CA THR A 98 21.25 -2.58 8.81
C THR A 98 19.76 -2.78 9.13
N GLN A 99 18.90 -1.90 8.66
CA GLN A 99 17.44 -2.04 8.84
C GLN A 99 16.89 -3.31 8.20
N LEU A 100 17.38 -3.70 7.00
CA LEU A 100 16.99 -4.93 6.32
C LEU A 100 17.39 -6.18 7.11
N ASN A 101 18.59 -6.17 7.72
CA ASN A 101 19.04 -7.27 8.58
C ASN A 101 18.13 -7.41 9.82
N VAL A 102 17.79 -6.28 10.47
CA VAL A 102 16.86 -6.28 11.62
C VAL A 102 15.46 -6.78 11.19
N LEU A 103 15.00 -6.37 10.01
CA LEU A 103 13.73 -6.86 9.46
C LEU A 103 13.79 -8.38 9.26
N CYS A 104 14.88 -8.90 8.70
CA CYS A 104 15.06 -10.34 8.45
C CYS A 104 15.01 -11.14 9.77
N GLU A 105 15.79 -10.74 10.75
CA GLU A 105 15.83 -11.38 12.07
C GLU A 105 14.47 -11.34 12.77
N THR A 106 13.82 -10.16 12.74
CA THR A 106 12.52 -9.96 13.39
C THR A 106 11.43 -10.74 12.68
N ALA A 107 11.39 -10.75 11.35
CA ALA A 107 10.44 -11.52 10.55
C ALA A 107 10.56 -13.02 10.85
N SER A 108 11.78 -13.55 10.86
CA SER A 108 12.06 -14.95 11.20
C SER A 108 11.58 -15.29 12.60
N ARG A 109 11.85 -14.45 13.59
CA ARG A 109 11.40 -14.63 14.98
C ARG A 109 9.88 -14.58 15.12
N LEU A 110 9.21 -13.75 14.33
CA LEU A 110 7.75 -13.62 14.33
C LEU A 110 7.05 -14.65 13.42
N GLY A 111 7.80 -15.49 12.71
CA GLY A 111 7.24 -16.46 11.76
C GLY A 111 6.63 -15.80 10.51
N LEU A 112 7.10 -14.60 10.13
CA LEU A 112 6.68 -13.89 8.94
C LEU A 112 7.62 -14.20 7.77
N VAL A 113 7.06 -14.28 6.57
CA VAL A 113 7.80 -14.48 5.33
C VAL A 113 7.71 -13.22 4.48
N VAL A 114 8.86 -12.62 4.16
CA VAL A 114 8.94 -11.47 3.26
C VAL A 114 8.92 -11.94 1.82
N ASN A 115 8.03 -11.37 0.99
CA ASN A 115 7.93 -11.70 -0.42
C ASN A 115 8.98 -10.90 -1.22
N LEU A 116 10.10 -11.52 -1.54
CA LEU A 116 11.22 -10.88 -2.24
C LEU A 116 10.89 -10.49 -3.69
N ASP A 117 9.98 -11.20 -4.36
CA ASP A 117 9.59 -10.86 -5.74
C ASP A 117 8.82 -9.54 -5.81
N LYS A 118 8.16 -9.16 -4.73
CA LYS A 118 7.42 -7.90 -4.60
C LYS A 118 8.21 -6.81 -3.89
N SER A 119 9.31 -7.17 -3.20
CA SER A 119 10.14 -6.24 -2.45
C SER A 119 11.21 -5.63 -3.35
N ASN A 120 11.29 -4.31 -3.36
CA ASN A 120 12.21 -3.58 -4.24
C ASN A 120 12.84 -2.40 -3.50
N ILE A 121 13.99 -1.99 -3.98
CA ILE A 121 14.68 -0.76 -3.53
C ILE A 121 14.44 0.34 -4.56
N VAL A 122 14.11 1.53 -4.08
CA VAL A 122 14.05 2.76 -4.88
C VAL A 122 15.06 3.75 -4.32
N VAL A 123 16.02 4.14 -5.13
CA VAL A 123 17.01 5.15 -4.75
C VAL A 123 16.57 6.50 -5.33
N PHE A 124 16.13 7.40 -4.47
CA PHE A 124 15.70 8.74 -4.88
C PHE A 124 16.92 9.62 -5.13
N ARG A 125 17.02 10.16 -6.35
CA ARG A 125 18.13 11.04 -6.79
C ARG A 125 17.75 11.86 -8.01
N ASN A 126 18.47 12.96 -8.24
CA ASN A 126 18.26 13.85 -9.40
C ASN A 126 18.94 13.35 -10.70
N GLY A 127 19.27 12.07 -10.79
CA GLY A 127 19.94 11.43 -11.93
C GLY A 127 21.22 10.73 -11.52
N GLY A 128 21.96 10.21 -12.51
CA GLY A 128 23.17 9.43 -12.31
C GLY A 128 22.92 7.93 -12.31
N PHE A 129 23.99 7.14 -12.42
CA PHE A 129 23.97 5.69 -12.36
C PHE A 129 24.05 5.22 -10.91
N LEU A 130 23.59 3.98 -10.67
CA LEU A 130 23.80 3.30 -9.40
C LEU A 130 25.30 3.14 -9.16
N GLY A 131 25.76 3.49 -7.96
CA GLY A 131 27.12 3.22 -7.54
C GLY A 131 27.35 1.72 -7.32
N GLU A 132 28.58 1.26 -7.43
CA GLU A 132 28.92 -0.15 -7.21
C GLU A 132 28.53 -0.66 -5.81
N ARG A 133 28.47 0.23 -4.83
CA ARG A 133 28.12 -0.06 -3.44
C ARG A 133 26.61 0.00 -3.17
N GLU A 134 25.80 0.48 -4.11
CA GLU A 134 24.33 0.58 -3.98
C GLU A 134 23.67 -0.77 -4.32
N LYS A 135 23.98 -1.76 -3.51
CA LYS A 135 23.43 -3.12 -3.55
C LYS A 135 22.98 -3.50 -2.17
N TRP A 136 21.84 -4.14 -2.09
CA TRP A 136 21.24 -4.59 -0.83
C TRP A 136 20.79 -6.03 -0.94
N CYS A 137 20.93 -6.75 0.16
CA CYS A 137 20.48 -8.12 0.25
C CYS A 137 19.50 -8.31 1.42
N PHE A 138 18.65 -9.29 1.29
CA PHE A 138 17.76 -9.75 2.32
C PHE A 138 17.85 -11.28 2.38
N ASP A 139 18.21 -11.82 3.54
CA ASP A 139 18.41 -13.26 3.75
C ASP A 139 19.30 -13.90 2.68
N GLY A 140 20.43 -13.27 2.37
CA GLY A 140 21.41 -13.74 1.38
C GLY A 140 20.99 -13.57 -0.09
N SER A 141 19.79 -13.05 -0.37
CA SER A 141 19.28 -12.80 -1.72
C SER A 141 19.35 -11.32 -2.07
N ASP A 142 19.81 -10.99 -3.27
CA ASP A 142 19.89 -9.61 -3.75
C ASP A 142 18.50 -9.03 -3.99
N LEU A 143 18.26 -7.82 -3.46
CA LEU A 143 17.05 -7.05 -3.73
C LEU A 143 17.18 -6.25 -5.02
N LYS A 144 16.12 -6.22 -5.82
CA LYS A 144 16.08 -5.47 -7.07
C LYS A 144 16.01 -3.98 -6.80
N VAL A 145 16.91 -3.21 -7.44
CA VAL A 145 16.81 -1.75 -7.47
C VAL A 145 16.02 -1.34 -8.70
N VAL A 146 14.93 -0.62 -8.48
CA VAL A 146 14.01 -0.20 -9.56
C VAL A 146 13.91 1.32 -9.65
N ASN A 147 13.63 1.82 -10.85
CA ASN A 147 13.49 3.26 -11.09
C ASN A 147 12.09 3.79 -10.75
N MET A 148 11.13 2.88 -10.57
CA MET A 148 9.75 3.22 -10.28
C MET A 148 9.10 2.08 -9.50
N TYR A 149 8.32 2.44 -8.49
CA TYR A 149 7.56 1.50 -7.68
C TYR A 149 6.16 2.03 -7.39
N LYS A 150 5.18 1.14 -7.35
CA LYS A 150 3.79 1.49 -7.02
C LYS A 150 3.53 1.18 -5.55
N TYR A 151 3.42 2.23 -4.74
CA TYR A 151 3.09 2.11 -3.31
C TYR A 151 1.70 2.67 -3.03
N LEU A 152 0.85 1.88 -2.38
CA LEU A 152 -0.54 2.22 -2.08
C LEU A 152 -1.29 2.85 -3.26
N GLY A 153 -1.04 2.35 -4.47
CA GLY A 153 -1.72 2.83 -5.68
C GLY A 153 -1.06 4.02 -6.38
N ILE A 154 -0.06 4.66 -5.79
CA ILE A 154 0.69 5.79 -6.35
C ILE A 154 2.02 5.29 -6.93
N LEU A 155 2.32 5.68 -8.17
CA LEU A 155 3.59 5.39 -8.82
C LEU A 155 4.63 6.44 -8.44
N MET A 156 5.66 6.01 -7.71
CA MET A 156 6.79 6.85 -7.31
C MET A 156 7.99 6.54 -8.19
N SER A 157 8.52 7.56 -8.86
CA SER A 157 9.76 7.47 -9.62
C SER A 157 10.96 7.94 -8.79
N THR A 158 12.17 7.51 -9.15
CA THR A 158 13.42 7.94 -8.51
C THR A 158 13.62 9.47 -8.48
N ARG A 159 12.96 10.20 -9.36
CA ARG A 159 13.00 11.68 -9.44
C ARG A 159 11.80 12.35 -8.77
N LEU A 160 10.89 11.59 -8.14
CA LEU A 160 9.62 12.07 -7.58
C LEU A 160 8.78 12.86 -8.61
N THR A 161 8.83 12.46 -9.88
CA THR A 161 7.94 12.97 -10.92
C THR A 161 6.68 12.11 -10.98
N PHE A 162 5.51 12.75 -11.05
CA PHE A 162 4.21 12.05 -10.97
C PHE A 162 3.53 11.87 -12.33
N SER A 163 4.21 12.14 -13.44
CA SER A 163 3.65 12.00 -14.81
C SER A 163 3.12 10.58 -15.10
N HIS A 164 3.77 9.56 -14.57
CA HIS A 164 3.31 8.17 -14.67
C HIS A 164 2.06 7.92 -13.83
N THR A 165 1.97 8.52 -12.64
CA THR A 165 0.79 8.46 -11.76
C THR A 165 -0.42 9.08 -12.46
N PHE A 166 -0.27 10.26 -13.07
CA PHE A 166 -1.36 10.91 -13.80
C PHE A 166 -1.87 10.07 -14.96
N LYS A 167 -0.97 9.43 -15.72
CA LYS A 167 -1.35 8.51 -16.81
C LYS A 167 -2.10 7.28 -16.29
N ASP A 168 -1.62 6.65 -15.21
CA ASP A 168 -2.27 5.50 -14.60
C ASP A 168 -3.68 5.86 -14.08
N LEU A 169 -3.81 6.95 -13.33
CA LEU A 169 -5.08 7.43 -12.80
C LEU A 169 -6.07 7.79 -13.93
N ALA A 170 -5.60 8.53 -14.93
CA ALA A 170 -6.42 8.90 -16.08
C ALA A 170 -6.88 7.67 -16.88
N GLU A 171 -6.03 6.67 -17.07
CA GLU A 171 -6.39 5.44 -17.77
C GLU A 171 -7.41 4.63 -16.97
N ARG A 172 -7.22 4.47 -15.67
CA ARG A 172 -8.18 3.81 -14.78
C ARG A 172 -9.54 4.51 -14.80
N ALA A 173 -9.55 5.83 -14.71
CA ALA A 173 -10.75 6.64 -14.77
C ALA A 173 -11.47 6.53 -16.13
N ARG A 174 -10.73 6.56 -17.25
CA ARG A 174 -11.29 6.39 -18.59
C ARG A 174 -11.99 5.05 -18.77
N ARG A 175 -11.52 3.98 -18.14
CA ARG A 175 -12.17 2.65 -18.16
C ARG A 175 -13.51 2.65 -17.42
N GLY A 176 -13.71 3.54 -16.43
CA GLY A 176 -14.97 3.67 -15.69
C GLY A 176 -16.07 4.41 -16.47
N VAL A 177 -15.70 5.36 -17.35
CA VAL A 177 -16.69 6.19 -18.08
C VAL A 177 -17.70 5.36 -18.89
N PRO A 178 -17.31 4.35 -19.70
CA PRO A 178 -18.27 3.50 -20.41
C PRO A 178 -19.26 2.77 -19.52
N ALA A 179 -18.85 2.41 -18.28
CA ALA A 179 -19.76 1.75 -17.34
C ALA A 179 -20.88 2.70 -16.88
N ILE A 180 -20.57 3.98 -16.64
CA ILE A 180 -21.57 5.01 -16.32
C ILE A 180 -22.54 5.18 -17.50
N LEU A 181 -22.01 5.34 -18.70
CA LEU A 181 -22.85 5.50 -19.91
C LEU A 181 -23.75 4.29 -20.12
N LYS A 182 -23.23 3.07 -19.98
CA LYS A 182 -24.02 1.85 -20.07
C LYS A 182 -25.13 1.81 -19.01
N LEU A 183 -24.83 2.24 -17.78
CA LEU A 183 -25.82 2.31 -16.71
C LEU A 183 -26.96 3.28 -17.07
N LEU A 184 -26.64 4.49 -17.55
CA LEU A 184 -27.62 5.48 -17.99
C LEU A 184 -28.50 4.93 -19.12
N TRP A 185 -27.92 4.22 -20.10
CA TRP A 185 -28.65 3.54 -21.15
C TRP A 185 -29.59 2.49 -20.59
N THR A 186 -29.16 1.69 -19.63
CA THR A 186 -29.99 0.61 -19.06
C THR A 186 -31.17 1.13 -18.27
N ILE A 187 -31.06 2.24 -17.56
CA ILE A 187 -32.12 2.86 -16.78
C ILE A 187 -32.99 3.84 -17.61
N GLY A 188 -32.56 4.17 -18.84
CA GLY A 188 -33.26 5.12 -19.70
C GLY A 188 -33.22 6.58 -19.23
N GLU A 189 -32.31 6.94 -18.33
CA GLU A 189 -32.21 8.24 -17.71
C GLU A 189 -30.95 9.00 -18.20
N PHE A 190 -31.13 9.97 -19.10
CA PHE A 190 -30.05 10.76 -19.70
C PHE A 190 -30.00 12.19 -19.15
N SER A 191 -30.29 12.37 -17.86
CA SER A 191 -30.17 13.67 -17.22
C SER A 191 -28.71 14.03 -16.95
N PRO A 192 -28.25 15.26 -17.30
CA PRO A 192 -26.91 15.74 -16.93
C PRO A 192 -26.66 15.66 -15.43
N ASN A 193 -27.65 15.94 -14.61
CA ASN A 193 -27.53 15.88 -13.16
C ASN A 193 -27.20 14.46 -12.68
N VAL A 194 -27.81 13.42 -13.27
CA VAL A 194 -27.55 12.02 -12.94
C VAL A 194 -26.16 11.63 -13.42
N PHE A 195 -25.78 12.03 -14.64
CA PHE A 195 -24.43 11.79 -15.15
C PHE A 195 -23.34 12.39 -14.24
N PHE A 196 -23.46 13.67 -13.85
CA PHE A 196 -22.48 14.31 -12.98
C PHE A 196 -22.41 13.64 -11.61
N LYS A 197 -23.54 13.29 -11.00
CA LYS A 197 -23.54 12.55 -9.73
C LYS A 197 -22.81 11.21 -9.84
N LEU A 198 -23.03 10.45 -10.91
CA LEU A 198 -22.33 9.19 -11.13
C LEU A 198 -20.84 9.40 -11.40
N PHE A 199 -20.49 10.44 -12.15
CA PHE A 199 -19.10 10.81 -12.40
C PHE A 199 -18.39 11.18 -11.10
N ASP A 200 -18.99 12.04 -10.27
CA ASP A 200 -18.42 12.48 -9.00
C ASP A 200 -18.29 11.32 -8.00
N CYS A 201 -19.22 10.36 -8.02
CA CYS A 201 -19.15 9.21 -7.11
C CYS A 201 -18.18 8.11 -7.58
N GLN A 202 -18.01 7.90 -8.89
CA GLN A 202 -17.26 6.74 -9.41
C GLN A 202 -15.93 7.12 -10.09
N ILE A 203 -15.86 8.25 -10.76
CA ILE A 203 -14.68 8.65 -11.56
C ILE A 203 -13.81 9.65 -10.78
N GLN A 204 -14.43 10.68 -10.23
CA GLN A 204 -13.73 11.71 -9.48
C GLN A 204 -12.81 11.17 -8.38
N PRO A 205 -13.21 10.18 -7.54
CA PRO A 205 -12.33 9.62 -6.52
C PRO A 205 -11.10 8.89 -7.09
N ILE A 206 -11.20 8.34 -8.32
CA ILE A 206 -10.05 7.75 -9.01
C ILE A 206 -9.08 8.85 -9.45
N LEU A 207 -9.61 9.95 -10.01
CA LEU A 207 -8.80 11.06 -10.52
C LEU A 207 -8.10 11.84 -9.41
N THR A 208 -8.71 11.94 -8.22
CA THR A 208 -8.16 12.67 -7.08
C THR A 208 -7.43 11.79 -6.07
N TYR A 209 -7.27 10.48 -6.37
CA TYR A 209 -6.62 9.56 -5.46
C TYR A 209 -5.17 9.94 -5.19
N GLY A 210 -4.84 10.21 -3.92
CA GLY A 210 -3.50 10.61 -3.47
C GLY A 210 -3.10 12.03 -3.89
N SER A 211 -4.06 12.90 -4.22
CA SER A 211 -3.81 14.29 -4.63
C SER A 211 -3.05 15.12 -3.59
N GLU A 212 -3.07 14.71 -2.32
CA GLU A 212 -2.27 15.28 -1.24
C GLU A 212 -0.76 15.20 -1.53
N ILE A 213 -0.33 14.17 -2.28
CA ILE A 213 1.08 13.92 -2.60
C ILE A 213 1.47 14.64 -3.89
N TRP A 214 0.64 14.55 -4.92
CA TRP A 214 0.98 15.02 -6.27
C TRP A 214 0.23 16.29 -6.71
N GLY A 215 -0.74 16.77 -5.95
CA GLY A 215 -1.64 17.85 -6.35
C GLY A 215 -0.97 19.22 -6.59
N LEU A 216 0.24 19.42 -6.08
CA LEU A 216 1.05 20.62 -6.36
C LEU A 216 1.96 20.47 -7.59
N SER A 217 1.93 19.32 -8.28
CA SER A 217 2.72 19.08 -9.48
C SER A 217 2.12 19.80 -10.69
N ALA A 218 2.96 20.28 -11.61
CA ALA A 218 2.54 21.12 -12.74
C ALA A 218 1.72 20.40 -13.83
N ASP A 219 1.66 19.06 -13.84
CA ASP A 219 1.25 18.27 -15.02
C ASP A 219 -0.16 17.67 -14.88
N GLN A 220 -1.13 18.46 -14.42
CA GLN A 220 -2.51 17.99 -14.15
C GLN A 220 -3.41 17.89 -15.39
N GLU A 221 -2.99 18.42 -16.53
CA GLU A 221 -3.77 18.44 -17.78
C GLU A 221 -4.30 17.07 -18.21
N VAL A 222 -3.53 16.01 -17.95
CA VAL A 222 -3.91 14.64 -18.31
C VAL A 222 -5.17 14.19 -17.54
N ILE A 223 -5.32 14.64 -16.30
CA ILE A 223 -6.49 14.36 -15.45
C ILE A 223 -7.69 15.15 -15.91
N GLU A 224 -7.52 16.45 -16.18
CA GLU A 224 -8.61 17.32 -16.67
C GLU A 224 -9.17 16.84 -18.01
N ARG A 225 -8.32 16.36 -18.91
CA ARG A 225 -8.75 15.78 -20.20
C ARG A 225 -9.71 14.60 -20.05
N VAL A 226 -9.65 13.84 -18.95
CA VAL A 226 -10.60 12.75 -18.71
C VAL A 226 -12.00 13.30 -18.50
N HIS A 227 -12.15 14.35 -17.73
CA HIS A 227 -13.43 15.03 -17.50
C HIS A 227 -14.03 15.54 -18.81
N LEU A 228 -13.23 16.27 -19.59
CA LEU A 228 -13.67 16.77 -20.90
C LEU A 228 -14.06 15.65 -21.89
N CYS A 229 -13.31 14.55 -21.91
CA CYS A 229 -13.63 13.39 -22.74
C CYS A 229 -14.92 12.69 -22.29
N ALA A 230 -15.18 12.62 -20.98
CA ALA A 230 -16.40 12.05 -20.45
C ALA A 230 -17.63 12.88 -20.84
N LEU A 231 -17.54 14.21 -20.71
CA LEU A 231 -18.57 15.14 -21.16
C LEU A 231 -18.88 15.03 -22.65
N LYS A 232 -17.85 15.00 -23.51
CA LYS A 232 -18.02 14.86 -24.97
C LYS A 232 -18.65 13.53 -25.38
N ARG A 233 -18.59 12.50 -24.58
CA ARG A 233 -19.24 11.21 -24.84
C ARG A 233 -20.66 11.15 -24.33
N PHE A 234 -20.97 11.96 -23.34
CA PHE A 234 -22.31 12.07 -22.79
C PHE A 234 -23.22 12.95 -23.67
N LEU A 235 -22.69 14.06 -24.21
CA LEU A 235 -23.36 14.96 -25.16
C LEU A 235 -23.48 14.34 -26.54
#